data_33e550bb9a85d692185827ca1d1e1387
#
_entry.id   33e550bb9a85d692185827ca1d1e1387
#
_cell.length_a   1.000
_cell.length_b   1.000
_cell.length_c   1.000
_cell.angle_alpha   90.00
_cell.angle_beta   90.00
_cell.angle_gamma   90.00
#
_symmetry.space_group_name_H-M   'P 1'
#
loop_
_entity.id
_entity.type
_entity.pdbx_description
1 polymer ?
#
loop_
_entity_poly.entity_id
_entity_poly.type
_entity_poly.pdbx_seq_one_letter_code
_entity_poly.pdbx_strand_id
1 'polypeptide(L)'
;GSQIMSFVLAQQQGWNADSLTSVPLGPFGPLRDGVSGLDASKPDQAANPSAEFFMWEEFTTKPYFHPTAEKPNPPLKKIGEIFTPWPSWMIVASTTLFPNPEQDQRLESLFQALDKGIKDFEADTAQVVKLLGTGELGCNYIEEDAMEWLKVVKFTNATRGVDSKVIGGVVDVLKVAGVIDSALSNDEAIQRVIGIKR
;
A
#
# COMPACT_ATOMS: atom_id res chain seq x y z
N GLY A 1 -4.04 -3.60 -5.20
CA GLY A 1 -3.93 -2.31 -4.51
C GLY A 1 -4.65 -1.20 -5.25
N SER A 2 -4.08 -0.67 -6.32
CA SER A 2 -4.61 0.52 -7.04
C SER A 2 -6.08 0.42 -7.43
N GLN A 3 -6.51 -0.72 -7.98
CA GLN A 3 -7.91 -0.93 -8.36
C GLN A 3 -8.85 -0.79 -7.15
N ILE A 4 -8.54 -1.43 -6.03
CA ILE A 4 -9.40 -1.36 -4.83
C ILE A 4 -9.44 0.06 -4.26
N MET A 5 -8.30 0.77 -4.29
CA MET A 5 -8.25 2.15 -3.81
C MET A 5 -9.09 3.11 -4.67
N SER A 6 -9.36 2.82 -5.94
CA SER A 6 -10.31 3.61 -6.75
C SER A 6 -11.74 3.51 -6.23
N PHE A 7 -12.17 2.33 -5.76
CA PHE A 7 -13.48 2.18 -5.11
C PHE A 7 -13.54 2.89 -3.74
N VAL A 8 -12.45 2.85 -2.98
CA VAL A 8 -12.34 3.62 -1.72
C VAL A 8 -12.49 5.12 -1.99
N LEU A 9 -11.80 5.63 -3.01
CA LEU A 9 -11.91 7.04 -3.42
C LEU A 9 -13.33 7.40 -3.85
N ALA A 10 -13.94 6.58 -4.70
CA ALA A 10 -15.31 6.79 -5.14
C ALA A 10 -16.28 6.85 -3.95
N GLN A 11 -16.14 5.94 -3.00
CA GLN A 11 -16.96 5.93 -1.78
C GLN A 11 -16.76 7.20 -0.93
N GLN A 12 -15.50 7.62 -0.72
CA GLN A 12 -15.18 8.82 0.05
C GLN A 12 -15.71 10.10 -0.60
N GLN A 13 -15.73 10.15 -1.92
CA GLN A 13 -16.18 11.31 -2.71
C GLN A 13 -17.69 11.25 -3.07
N GLY A 14 -18.38 10.18 -2.74
CA GLY A 14 -19.78 9.97 -3.12
C GLY A 14 -19.99 9.77 -4.62
N TRP A 15 -18.98 9.29 -5.34
CA TRP A 15 -19.08 9.01 -6.78
C TRP A 15 -19.76 7.66 -7.03
N ASN A 16 -20.38 7.53 -8.21
CA ASN A 16 -20.86 6.23 -8.66
C ASN A 16 -19.67 5.33 -9.05
N ALA A 17 -19.45 4.26 -8.30
CA ALA A 17 -18.37 3.32 -8.55
C ALA A 17 -18.47 2.62 -9.92
N ASP A 18 -19.68 2.45 -10.46
CA ASP A 18 -19.92 1.86 -11.79
C ASP A 18 -19.41 2.74 -12.95
N SER A 19 -19.11 4.02 -12.67
CA SER A 19 -18.51 4.91 -13.67
C SER A 19 -17.01 4.69 -13.84
N LEU A 20 -16.36 3.92 -12.96
CA LEU A 20 -14.93 3.63 -13.01
C LEU A 20 -14.66 2.45 -13.92
N THR A 21 -13.78 2.64 -14.90
CA THR A 21 -13.28 1.55 -15.74
C THR A 21 -11.85 1.21 -15.35
N SER A 22 -11.62 -0.04 -14.94
CA SER A 22 -10.28 -0.51 -14.59
C SER A 22 -9.57 -1.08 -15.82
N VAL A 23 -8.36 -0.58 -16.08
CA VAL A 23 -7.48 -1.07 -17.14
C VAL A 23 -6.28 -1.79 -16.49
N PRO A 24 -6.18 -3.13 -16.57
CA PRO A 24 -5.08 -3.88 -15.99
C PRO A 24 -3.79 -3.67 -16.80
N LEU A 25 -2.87 -2.87 -16.30
CA LEU A 25 -1.58 -2.59 -16.96
C LEU A 25 -0.42 -3.36 -16.32
N GLY A 26 -0.61 -3.96 -15.15
CA GLY A 26 0.41 -4.77 -14.47
C GLY A 26 1.20 -4.02 -13.39
N PRO A 27 2.50 -4.30 -13.22
CA PRO A 27 3.32 -3.67 -12.19
C PRO A 27 3.60 -2.20 -12.49
N PHE A 28 4.29 -1.51 -11.58
CA PHE A 28 4.48 -0.06 -11.62
C PHE A 28 5.02 0.48 -12.95
N GLY A 29 6.01 -0.16 -13.57
CA GLY A 29 6.59 0.31 -14.84
C GLY A 29 5.55 0.42 -15.96
N PRO A 30 4.89 -0.68 -16.36
CA PRO A 30 3.80 -0.64 -17.35
C PRO A 30 2.62 0.26 -16.94
N LEU A 31 2.30 0.35 -15.65
CA LEU A 31 1.25 1.23 -15.15
C LEU A 31 1.59 2.71 -15.39
N ARG A 32 2.81 3.13 -15.01
CA ARG A 32 3.35 4.47 -15.26
C ARG A 32 3.35 4.80 -16.75
N ASP A 33 3.87 3.90 -17.57
CA ASP A 33 4.04 4.12 -19.01
C ASP A 33 2.67 4.21 -19.71
N GLY A 34 1.72 3.36 -19.32
CA GLY A 34 0.37 3.39 -19.86
C GLY A 34 -0.42 4.68 -19.55
N VAL A 35 -0.17 5.30 -18.40
CA VAL A 35 -0.83 6.60 -18.07
C VAL A 35 -0.06 7.79 -18.65
N SER A 36 1.26 7.73 -18.70
CA SER A 36 2.05 8.81 -19.30
C SER A 36 2.02 8.85 -20.83
N GLY A 37 1.48 7.79 -21.46
CA GLY A 37 1.53 7.62 -22.92
C GLY A 37 2.94 7.34 -23.44
N LEU A 38 3.86 6.89 -22.57
CA LEU A 38 5.20 6.47 -22.95
C LEU A 38 5.19 4.99 -23.34
N ASP A 39 5.87 4.67 -24.43
CA ASP A 39 6.18 3.29 -24.79
C ASP A 39 7.66 3.05 -24.47
N ALA A 40 7.95 2.22 -23.48
CA ALA A 40 9.31 1.90 -23.08
C ALA A 40 10.16 1.28 -24.24
N SER A 41 9.50 0.66 -25.22
CA SER A 41 10.15 0.13 -26.44
C SER A 41 10.35 1.20 -27.53
N LYS A 42 9.70 2.36 -27.39
CA LYS A 42 9.73 3.47 -28.37
C LYS A 42 9.75 4.81 -27.64
N PRO A 43 10.84 5.15 -26.95
CA PRO A 43 10.90 6.32 -26.07
C PRO A 43 10.67 7.67 -26.79
N ASP A 44 10.84 7.69 -28.11
CA ASP A 44 10.66 8.89 -28.94
C ASP A 44 9.25 9.01 -29.56
N GLN A 45 8.36 8.06 -29.32
CA GLN A 45 6.98 8.09 -29.84
C GLN A 45 6.01 8.21 -28.66
N ALA A 46 5.30 9.33 -28.60
CA ALA A 46 4.16 9.48 -27.68
C ALA A 46 3.02 8.54 -28.15
N ALA A 47 2.70 7.54 -27.35
CA ALA A 47 1.50 6.74 -27.50
C ALA A 47 0.31 7.45 -26.84
N ASN A 48 -0.93 7.13 -27.25
CA ASN A 48 -2.09 7.56 -26.50
C ASN A 48 -2.09 6.88 -25.12
N PRO A 49 -2.40 7.60 -24.05
CA PRO A 49 -2.56 6.98 -22.73
C PRO A 49 -3.58 5.84 -22.76
N SER A 50 -3.25 4.73 -22.09
CA SER A 50 -4.15 3.57 -21.96
C SER A 50 -5.14 3.76 -20.80
N ALA A 51 -4.85 4.68 -19.88
CA ALA A 51 -5.71 5.06 -18.77
C ALA A 51 -5.42 6.52 -18.37
N GLU A 52 -6.39 7.17 -17.73
CA GLU A 52 -6.31 8.60 -17.39
C GLU A 52 -5.48 8.85 -16.13
N PHE A 53 -5.52 7.94 -15.16
CA PHE A 53 -4.79 8.06 -13.90
C PHE A 53 -4.50 6.70 -13.28
N PHE A 54 -3.58 6.67 -12.32
CA PHE A 54 -3.32 5.52 -11.46
C PHE A 54 -3.06 5.96 -10.02
N MET A 55 -3.10 5.02 -9.10
CA MET A 55 -2.73 5.20 -7.71
C MET A 55 -1.56 4.29 -7.37
N TRP A 56 -0.54 4.83 -6.74
CA TRP A 56 0.64 4.08 -6.30
C TRP A 56 1.28 4.77 -5.10
N GLU A 57 2.30 4.14 -4.54
CA GLU A 57 3.09 4.69 -3.45
C GLU A 57 3.80 5.98 -3.91
N GLU A 58 3.78 7.02 -3.07
CA GLU A 58 4.19 8.39 -3.44
C GLU A 58 5.67 8.45 -3.83
N PHE A 59 6.57 7.94 -2.98
CA PHE A 59 8.00 8.14 -3.19
C PHE A 59 8.55 7.31 -4.34
N THR A 60 7.95 6.16 -4.66
CA THR A 60 8.21 5.42 -5.89
C THR A 60 7.77 6.22 -7.13
N THR A 61 6.69 7.00 -7.03
CA THR A 61 6.12 7.76 -8.13
C THR A 61 6.72 9.16 -8.26
N LYS A 62 7.21 9.75 -7.18
CA LYS A 62 7.73 11.11 -7.09
C LYS A 62 8.74 11.49 -8.20
N PRO A 63 9.71 10.64 -8.60
CA PRO A 63 10.65 10.97 -9.67
C PRO A 63 10.01 11.21 -11.05
N TYR A 64 8.74 10.84 -11.22
CA TYR A 64 8.01 10.94 -12.49
C TYR A 64 7.00 12.09 -12.54
N PHE A 65 6.74 12.76 -11.42
CA PHE A 65 5.86 13.93 -11.37
C PHE A 65 6.53 15.17 -10.75
N HIS A 66 7.66 14.99 -10.05
CA HIS A 66 8.37 16.10 -9.41
C HIS A 66 9.38 16.70 -10.38
N PRO A 67 9.26 18.00 -10.72
CA PRO A 67 10.24 18.67 -11.58
C PRO A 67 11.62 18.76 -10.92
N THR A 68 12.67 18.47 -11.69
CA THR A 68 14.06 18.70 -11.30
C THR A 68 14.77 19.56 -12.35
N ALA A 69 15.97 20.03 -12.04
CA ALA A 69 16.78 20.80 -13.01
C ALA A 69 17.06 19.99 -14.29
N GLU A 70 17.24 18.64 -14.15
CA GLU A 70 17.50 17.74 -15.28
C GLU A 70 16.21 17.32 -16.00
N LYS A 71 15.07 17.34 -15.29
CA LYS A 71 13.74 16.95 -15.82
C LYS A 71 12.71 18.00 -15.46
N PRO A 72 12.73 19.19 -16.10
CA PRO A 72 11.81 20.28 -15.76
C PRO A 72 10.35 19.99 -16.11
N ASN A 73 10.10 19.09 -17.05
CA ASN A 73 8.77 18.69 -17.50
C ASN A 73 8.55 17.18 -17.32
N PRO A 74 8.27 16.71 -16.11
CA PRO A 74 8.00 15.28 -15.88
C PRO A 74 6.72 14.85 -16.60
N PRO A 75 6.63 13.55 -17.02
CA PRO A 75 5.50 13.06 -17.84
C PRO A 75 4.19 12.91 -17.05
N LEU A 76 4.23 12.95 -15.74
CA LEU A 76 3.07 12.81 -14.87
C LEU A 76 2.86 14.07 -14.03
N LYS A 77 1.69 14.14 -13.39
CA LYS A 77 1.37 15.18 -12.39
C LYS A 77 0.68 14.52 -11.21
N LYS A 78 1.03 14.92 -9.99
CA LYS A 78 0.26 14.57 -8.80
C LYS A 78 -1.05 15.36 -8.83
N ILE A 79 -2.17 14.67 -8.83
CA ILE A 79 -3.52 15.27 -8.89
C ILE A 79 -4.29 15.12 -7.57
N GLY A 80 -3.79 14.33 -6.64
CA GLY A 80 -4.38 14.10 -5.33
C GLY A 80 -3.64 13.03 -4.57
N GLU A 81 -4.14 12.74 -3.38
CA GLU A 81 -3.64 11.65 -2.52
C GLU A 81 -4.79 10.97 -1.79
N ILE A 82 -4.61 9.72 -1.44
CA ILE A 82 -5.56 8.93 -0.68
C ILE A 82 -4.81 7.98 0.26
N PHE A 83 -5.23 7.95 1.51
CA PHE A 83 -4.71 7.00 2.49
C PHE A 83 -5.62 5.77 2.54
N THR A 84 -5.01 4.60 2.77
CA THR A 84 -5.80 3.40 3.04
C THR A 84 -6.56 3.59 4.36
N PRO A 85 -7.87 3.31 4.42
CA PRO A 85 -8.66 3.44 5.64
C PRO A 85 -8.44 2.28 6.63
N TRP A 86 -7.45 1.44 6.37
CA TRP A 86 -7.01 0.30 7.20
C TRP A 86 -5.48 0.23 7.23
N PRO A 87 -4.88 -0.48 8.20
CA PRO A 87 -3.46 -0.81 8.18
C PRO A 87 -3.10 -1.57 6.90
N SER A 88 -2.11 -1.07 6.15
CA SER A 88 -1.79 -1.60 4.81
C SER A 88 -1.04 -2.92 4.85
N TRP A 89 -0.28 -3.17 5.93
CA TRP A 89 0.55 -4.36 6.07
C TRP A 89 -0.01 -5.31 7.09
N MET A 90 -0.09 -6.59 6.71
CA MET A 90 -0.55 -7.67 7.55
C MET A 90 0.50 -8.77 7.60
N ILE A 91 0.63 -9.43 8.76
CA ILE A 91 1.47 -10.60 8.92
C ILE A 91 0.58 -11.82 8.69
N VAL A 92 0.92 -12.61 7.69
CA VAL A 92 0.20 -13.86 7.37
C VAL A 92 1.09 -15.06 7.61
N ALA A 93 0.50 -16.16 8.07
CA ALA A 93 1.21 -17.38 8.38
C ALA A 93 0.51 -18.61 7.74
N SER A 94 1.29 -19.64 7.43
CA SER A 94 0.77 -20.92 6.93
C SER A 94 -0.04 -21.63 8.01
N THR A 95 -1.28 -21.97 7.73
CA THR A 95 -2.14 -22.76 8.64
C THR A 95 -1.62 -24.18 8.87
N THR A 96 -0.85 -24.72 7.93
CA THR A 96 -0.20 -26.03 8.07
C THR A 96 0.97 -25.98 9.05
N LEU A 97 1.79 -24.92 9.00
CA LEU A 97 2.96 -24.79 9.87
C LEU A 97 2.58 -24.22 11.25
N PHE A 98 1.49 -23.49 11.34
CA PHE A 98 0.98 -22.84 12.55
C PHE A 98 -0.50 -23.18 12.77
N PRO A 99 -0.85 -24.45 13.06
CA PRO A 99 -2.24 -24.87 13.22
C PRO A 99 -2.93 -24.23 14.43
N ASN A 100 -2.16 -23.83 15.44
CA ASN A 100 -2.63 -23.13 16.64
C ASN A 100 -1.82 -21.84 16.84
N PRO A 101 -2.03 -20.80 16.01
CA PRO A 101 -1.17 -19.63 16.00
C PRO A 101 -1.21 -18.83 17.29
N GLU A 102 -2.30 -18.87 18.06
CA GLU A 102 -2.42 -18.18 19.34
C GLU A 102 -1.47 -18.69 20.42
N GLN A 103 -1.08 -19.96 20.33
CA GLN A 103 -0.24 -20.65 21.32
C GLN A 103 1.19 -20.93 20.82
N ASP A 104 1.51 -20.53 19.59
CA ASP A 104 2.80 -20.85 18.99
C ASP A 104 3.89 -19.88 19.45
N GLN A 105 4.87 -20.39 20.21
CA GLN A 105 5.98 -19.60 20.76
C GLN A 105 6.88 -18.98 19.70
N ARG A 106 6.95 -19.53 18.50
CA ARG A 106 7.74 -18.97 17.40
C ARG A 106 7.10 -17.67 16.92
N LEU A 107 5.77 -17.63 16.81
CA LEU A 107 5.01 -16.43 16.45
C LEU A 107 5.09 -15.38 17.56
N GLU A 108 4.99 -15.81 18.83
CA GLU A 108 5.15 -14.91 19.97
C GLU A 108 6.53 -14.23 19.96
N SER A 109 7.60 -15.00 19.75
CA SER A 109 8.96 -14.48 19.63
C SER A 109 9.12 -13.51 18.44
N LEU A 110 8.48 -13.82 17.30
CA LEU A 110 8.46 -12.93 16.14
C LEU A 110 7.79 -11.58 16.47
N PHE A 111 6.61 -11.61 17.10
CA PHE A 111 5.90 -10.38 17.46
C PHE A 111 6.70 -9.53 18.44
N GLN A 112 7.32 -10.14 19.45
CA GLN A 112 8.19 -9.45 20.40
C GLN A 112 9.39 -8.79 19.70
N ALA A 113 10.02 -9.48 18.75
CA ALA A 113 11.14 -8.93 17.98
C ALA A 113 10.69 -7.75 17.10
N LEU A 114 9.52 -7.86 16.44
CA LEU A 114 8.96 -6.78 15.63
C LEU A 114 8.56 -5.58 16.48
N ASP A 115 7.89 -5.79 17.60
CA ASP A 115 7.51 -4.73 18.54
C ASP A 115 8.74 -4.00 19.10
N LYS A 116 9.82 -4.75 19.38
CA LYS A 116 11.10 -4.14 19.76
C LYS A 116 11.70 -3.33 18.62
N GLY A 117 11.73 -3.88 17.39
CA GLY A 117 12.23 -3.17 16.22
C GLY A 117 11.48 -1.87 15.93
N ILE A 118 10.15 -1.86 16.09
CA ILE A 118 9.35 -0.63 15.96
C ILE A 118 9.78 0.42 17.00
N LYS A 119 9.93 0.02 18.25
CA LYS A 119 10.38 0.94 19.32
C LYS A 119 11.77 1.50 19.06
N ASP A 120 12.70 0.65 18.62
CA ASP A 120 14.05 1.07 18.28
C ASP A 120 14.05 2.03 17.09
N PHE A 121 13.21 1.78 16.07
CA PHE A 121 13.02 2.64 14.92
C PHE A 121 12.46 4.03 15.31
N GLU A 122 11.45 4.08 16.17
CA GLU A 122 10.82 5.32 16.62
C GLU A 122 11.71 6.13 17.59
N ALA A 123 12.63 5.47 18.27
CA ALA A 123 13.49 6.11 19.27
C ALA A 123 14.58 7.02 18.67
N ASP A 124 15.04 6.75 17.44
CA ASP A 124 16.08 7.54 16.76
C ASP A 124 15.75 7.72 15.27
N THR A 125 14.79 8.59 15.01
CA THR A 125 14.35 8.90 13.64
C THR A 125 15.46 9.54 12.79
N ALA A 126 16.41 10.26 13.38
CA ALA A 126 17.52 10.86 12.64
C ALA A 126 18.48 9.79 12.09
N GLN A 127 18.76 8.75 12.88
CA GLN A 127 19.56 7.62 12.42
C GLN A 127 18.80 6.80 11.38
N VAL A 128 17.49 6.63 11.55
CA VAL A 128 16.62 5.95 10.56
C VAL A 128 16.66 6.64 9.21
N VAL A 129 16.51 7.96 9.17
CA VAL A 129 16.59 8.75 7.92
C VAL A 129 17.93 8.51 7.19
N LYS A 130 19.04 8.52 7.91
CA LYS A 130 20.35 8.21 7.33
C LYS A 130 20.41 6.79 6.76
N LEU A 131 19.93 5.79 7.51
CA LEU A 131 19.94 4.38 7.08
C LEU A 131 19.06 4.16 5.85
N LEU A 132 17.91 4.81 5.76
CA LEU A 132 17.03 4.72 4.58
C LEU A 132 17.70 5.27 3.31
N GLY A 133 18.57 6.27 3.45
CA GLY A 133 19.33 6.86 2.35
C GLY A 133 20.57 6.06 1.90
N THR A 134 21.06 5.10 2.70
CA THR A 134 22.29 4.33 2.35
C THR A 134 22.05 3.23 1.32
N GLY A 135 20.82 2.80 1.11
CA GLY A 135 20.48 1.62 0.33
C GLY A 135 20.70 0.27 1.02
N GLU A 136 21.34 0.25 2.21
CA GLU A 136 21.65 -0.99 2.97
C GLU A 136 20.38 -1.77 3.35
N LEU A 137 19.26 -1.07 3.57
CA LEU A 137 17.97 -1.66 3.88
C LEU A 137 17.11 -1.96 2.63
N GLY A 138 17.68 -1.88 1.44
CA GLY A 138 16.96 -2.04 0.17
C GLY A 138 16.04 -0.84 -0.15
N CYS A 139 16.16 0.26 0.57
CA CYS A 139 15.46 1.52 0.34
C CYS A 139 16.43 2.52 -0.32
N ASN A 140 15.91 3.30 -1.26
CA ASN A 140 16.67 4.35 -1.95
C ASN A 140 15.99 5.70 -1.81
N TYR A 141 15.50 6.01 -0.62
CA TYR A 141 14.94 7.32 -0.33
C TYR A 141 16.08 8.32 -0.12
N ILE A 142 15.99 9.47 -0.76
CA ILE A 142 16.80 10.61 -0.35
C ILE A 142 16.34 11.07 1.05
N GLU A 143 17.21 11.75 1.77
CA GLU A 143 16.96 12.15 3.16
C GLU A 143 15.67 12.96 3.32
N GLU A 144 15.38 13.88 2.38
CA GLU A 144 14.16 14.69 2.36
C GLU A 144 12.90 13.82 2.20
N ASP A 145 12.92 12.84 1.31
CA ASP A 145 11.80 11.92 1.09
C ASP A 145 11.58 11.01 2.30
N ALA A 146 12.65 10.53 2.93
CA ALA A 146 12.57 9.75 4.15
C ALA A 146 11.95 10.55 5.31
N MET A 147 12.32 11.82 5.46
CA MET A 147 11.72 12.72 6.46
C MET A 147 10.23 12.97 6.19
N GLU A 148 9.83 13.12 4.93
CA GLU A 148 8.42 13.27 4.57
C GLU A 148 7.63 12.00 4.80
N TRP A 149 8.17 10.85 4.41
CA TRP A 149 7.57 9.56 4.66
C TRP A 149 7.30 9.31 6.15
N LEU A 150 8.24 9.65 7.03
CA LEU A 150 8.09 9.52 8.48
C LEU A 150 6.96 10.37 9.07
N LYS A 151 6.51 11.43 8.40
CA LYS A 151 5.36 12.22 8.86
C LYS A 151 4.03 11.50 8.68
N VAL A 152 3.93 10.61 7.71
CA VAL A 152 2.69 9.96 7.29
C VAL A 152 2.63 8.47 7.62
N VAL A 153 3.78 7.80 7.75
CA VAL A 153 3.83 6.41 8.18
C VAL A 153 3.49 6.29 9.66
N LYS A 154 2.73 5.25 9.99
CA LYS A 154 2.40 4.94 11.39
C LYS A 154 2.58 3.45 11.62
N PHE A 155 3.28 3.12 12.67
CA PHE A 155 3.39 1.75 13.14
C PHE A 155 2.28 1.41 14.14
N THR A 156 1.98 0.13 14.24
CA THR A 156 1.08 -0.38 15.28
C THR A 156 1.78 -0.37 16.64
N ASN A 157 1.03 -0.14 17.71
CA ASN A 157 1.56 -0.25 19.07
C ASN A 157 1.86 -1.71 19.48
N ALA A 158 1.29 -2.67 18.79
CA ALA A 158 1.55 -4.10 18.97
C ALA A 158 1.30 -4.82 17.65
N THR A 159 2.21 -5.70 17.26
CA THR A 159 2.12 -6.46 16.00
C THR A 159 1.26 -7.72 16.12
N ARG A 160 1.05 -8.21 17.36
CA ARG A 160 0.27 -9.40 17.62
C ARG A 160 -1.23 -9.15 17.46
N GLY A 161 -1.89 -10.01 16.69
CA GLY A 161 -3.34 -10.04 16.51
C GLY A 161 -3.88 -8.99 15.53
N VAL A 162 -5.09 -9.25 15.06
CA VAL A 162 -5.82 -8.39 14.10
C VAL A 162 -7.15 -7.97 14.69
N ASP A 163 -7.49 -6.68 14.57
CA ASP A 163 -8.80 -6.18 14.95
C ASP A 163 -9.85 -6.61 13.92
N SER A 164 -10.90 -7.26 14.37
CA SER A 164 -12.02 -7.71 13.53
C SER A 164 -12.67 -6.58 12.74
N LYS A 165 -12.71 -5.36 13.30
CA LYS A 165 -13.27 -4.18 12.60
C LYS A 165 -12.47 -3.81 11.36
N VAL A 166 -11.14 -4.00 11.39
CA VAL A 166 -10.28 -3.75 10.23
C VAL A 166 -10.66 -4.70 9.10
N ILE A 167 -10.79 -6.00 9.40
CA ILE A 167 -11.17 -6.99 8.39
C ILE A 167 -12.58 -6.74 7.87
N GLY A 168 -13.54 -6.44 8.77
CA GLY A 168 -14.91 -6.10 8.37
C GLY A 168 -14.95 -4.92 7.38
N GLY A 169 -14.22 -3.84 7.66
CA GLY A 169 -14.14 -2.68 6.76
C GLY A 169 -13.51 -3.01 5.41
N VAL A 170 -12.48 -3.86 5.36
CA VAL A 170 -11.89 -4.34 4.10
C VAL A 170 -12.90 -5.18 3.31
N VAL A 171 -13.62 -6.09 3.99
CA VAL A 171 -14.66 -6.94 3.37
C VAL A 171 -15.74 -6.08 2.73
N ASP A 172 -16.21 -5.03 3.40
CA ASP A 172 -17.24 -4.13 2.86
C ASP A 172 -16.76 -3.45 1.55
N VAL A 173 -15.52 -2.96 1.52
CA VAL A 173 -14.95 -2.37 0.29
C VAL A 173 -14.81 -3.43 -0.82
N LEU A 174 -14.37 -4.64 -0.51
CA LEU A 174 -14.21 -5.71 -1.49
C LEU A 174 -15.55 -6.17 -2.08
N LYS A 175 -16.64 -6.13 -1.29
CA LYS A 175 -18.00 -6.38 -1.79
C LYS A 175 -18.44 -5.29 -2.78
N VAL A 176 -18.25 -4.02 -2.42
CA VAL A 176 -18.56 -2.89 -3.31
C VAL A 176 -17.77 -2.97 -4.61
N ALA A 177 -16.51 -3.40 -4.54
CA ALA A 177 -15.63 -3.59 -5.69
C ALA A 177 -15.97 -4.87 -6.52
N GLY A 178 -16.93 -5.68 -6.10
CA GLY A 178 -17.31 -6.94 -6.77
C GLY A 178 -16.23 -8.02 -6.74
N VAL A 179 -15.25 -7.91 -5.81
CA VAL A 179 -14.14 -8.87 -5.69
C VAL A 179 -14.55 -10.11 -4.89
N ILE A 180 -15.46 -9.94 -3.94
CA ILE A 180 -16.03 -11.03 -3.15
C ILE A 180 -17.54 -10.98 -3.19
N ASP A 181 -18.16 -12.14 -2.94
CA ASP A 181 -19.61 -12.28 -2.93
C ASP A 181 -20.26 -11.37 -1.87
N SER A 182 -21.23 -10.58 -2.27
CA SER A 182 -21.98 -9.70 -1.38
C SER A 182 -22.76 -10.46 -0.30
N ALA A 183 -23.10 -11.72 -0.54
CA ALA A 183 -23.79 -12.59 0.42
C ALA A 183 -22.89 -13.09 1.54
N LEU A 184 -21.55 -13.06 1.39
CA LEU A 184 -20.63 -13.45 2.45
C LEU A 184 -20.80 -12.50 3.65
N SER A 185 -21.10 -13.02 4.84
CA SER A 185 -21.19 -12.19 6.04
C SER A 185 -19.80 -11.74 6.51
N ASN A 186 -19.74 -10.57 7.16
CA ASN A 186 -18.47 -10.09 7.72
C ASN A 186 -17.94 -11.03 8.81
N ASP A 187 -18.82 -11.60 9.62
CA ASP A 187 -18.44 -12.55 10.67
C ASP A 187 -17.81 -13.82 10.07
N GLU A 188 -18.37 -14.36 9.00
CA GLU A 188 -17.80 -15.51 8.30
C GLU A 188 -16.45 -15.18 7.68
N ALA A 189 -16.30 -14.02 7.06
CA ALA A 189 -15.03 -13.58 6.51
C ALA A 189 -13.96 -13.40 7.60
N ILE A 190 -14.33 -12.79 8.73
CA ILE A 190 -13.47 -12.60 9.89
C ILE A 190 -12.98 -13.96 10.44
N GLN A 191 -13.88 -14.92 10.61
CA GLN A 191 -13.53 -16.25 11.09
C GLN A 191 -12.57 -17.01 10.15
N ARG A 192 -12.71 -16.80 8.84
CA ARG A 192 -11.84 -17.44 7.84
C ARG A 192 -10.44 -16.84 7.77
N VAL A 193 -10.28 -15.56 8.11
CA VAL A 193 -9.06 -14.79 7.85
C VAL A 193 -8.23 -14.57 9.10
N ILE A 194 -8.84 -14.39 10.27
CA ILE A 194 -8.12 -14.04 11.50
C ILE A 194 -7.65 -15.30 12.23
N GLY A 195 -6.33 -15.51 12.27
CA GLY A 195 -5.70 -16.56 13.05
C GLY A 195 -5.47 -16.18 14.52
N ILE A 196 -5.23 -14.90 14.81
CA ILE A 196 -5.07 -14.34 16.16
C ILE A 196 -5.89 -13.06 16.23
N LYS A 197 -6.86 -13.03 17.13
CA LYS A 197 -7.75 -11.88 17.33
C LYS A 197 -7.19 -10.92 18.37
N ARG A 198 -7.34 -9.62 18.11
CA ARG A 198 -7.07 -8.55 19.07
C ARG A 198 -8.37 -8.06 19.68
#